data_2003ea5cb417a37f2ca284a3a41bb784
#
_entry.id   2003ea5cb417a37f2ca284a3a41bb784
#
_cell.length_a   1.000
_cell.length_b   1.000
_cell.length_c   1.000
_cell.angle_alpha   90.00
_cell.angle_beta   90.00
_cell.angle_gamma   90.00
#
_symmetry.space_group_name_H-M   'P 1'
#
loop_
_entity.id
_entity.type
_entity.pdbx_description
1 polymer ?
#
loop_
_entity_poly.entity_id
_entity_poly.type
_entity_poly.pdbx_seq_one_letter_code
_entity_poly.pdbx_strand_id
1 'polypeptide(L)'
;MAARQAKDDGKRPRRPTKVLVIDVGGTNVKILVTGKRVPRKVPSGSGMTASGMVAAVQQLAADWSYDVISLGYPGAVLGGQPVAEPKNLSAGWVGFDFAKAFGCPVKVINDAAMQALGSYEGGRMLFLGLGTGLGSALITDGVLVPMELAHLRYRKGRTYEDYVGVRGLRRYGKKTWCRYVADVVTALRDALQTDYVVLGGGNAKKLKRLPKHVRFGDNTHAFLGGFRLWEEAWKDERSACLVWRNHVEVQS
;
A
#
# COMPACT_ATOMS: atom_id res chain seq x y z
N MET A 1 59.28 11.83 12.73
CA MET A 1 57.90 12.19 12.34
C MET A 1 57.46 11.25 11.22
N ALA A 2 56.65 10.24 11.55
CA ALA A 2 56.18 9.24 10.60
C ALA A 2 54.70 9.55 10.30
N ALA A 3 54.42 9.94 9.06
CA ALA A 3 53.05 10.17 8.59
C ALA A 3 52.35 8.80 8.41
N ARG A 4 51.29 8.58 9.20
CA ARG A 4 50.36 7.45 9.02
C ARG A 4 49.49 7.74 7.80
N GLN A 5 49.71 6.98 6.71
CA GLN A 5 48.78 6.89 5.59
C GLN A 5 47.49 6.21 6.06
N ALA A 6 46.37 6.93 5.99
CA ALA A 6 45.03 6.36 6.18
C ALA A 6 44.74 5.43 4.99
N LYS A 7 44.48 4.15 5.29
CA LYS A 7 43.97 3.21 4.30
C LYS A 7 42.55 3.64 3.93
N ASP A 8 42.38 4.04 2.68
CA ASP A 8 41.08 4.19 2.04
C ASP A 8 40.46 2.77 1.88
N ASP A 9 39.54 2.43 2.75
CA ASP A 9 38.74 1.21 2.63
C ASP A 9 37.75 1.41 1.48
N GLY A 10 38.19 1.07 0.26
CA GLY A 10 37.44 1.10 -0.98
C GLY A 10 36.11 0.33 -0.84
N LYS A 11 35.06 1.02 -0.40
CA LYS A 11 33.68 0.51 -0.47
C LYS A 11 33.36 0.27 -1.94
N ARG A 12 33.42 -0.99 -2.37
CA ARG A 12 32.90 -1.40 -3.68
C ARG A 12 31.49 -0.82 -3.84
N PRO A 13 31.16 -0.21 -4.99
CA PRO A 13 29.81 0.31 -5.22
C PRO A 13 28.81 -0.83 -4.99
N ARG A 14 27.92 -0.66 -4.01
CA ARG A 14 26.87 -1.65 -3.74
C ARG A 14 26.01 -1.76 -5.00
N ARG A 15 25.93 -2.97 -5.54
CA ARG A 15 25.01 -3.29 -6.64
C ARG A 15 23.61 -2.81 -6.26
N PRO A 16 22.89 -2.07 -7.14
CA PRO A 16 21.55 -1.60 -6.82
C PRO A 16 20.65 -2.80 -6.48
N THR A 17 19.94 -2.70 -5.37
CA THR A 17 19.02 -3.72 -4.87
C THR A 17 17.89 -3.94 -5.88
N LYS A 18 17.69 -5.17 -6.32
CA LYS A 18 16.56 -5.53 -7.17
C LYS A 18 15.36 -5.90 -6.32
N VAL A 19 14.28 -5.20 -6.47
CA VAL A 19 13.04 -5.38 -5.72
C VAL A 19 12.00 -6.09 -6.59
N LEU A 20 11.43 -7.18 -6.10
CA LEU A 20 10.20 -7.74 -6.63
C LEU A 20 9.02 -7.14 -5.87
N VAL A 21 8.13 -6.47 -6.57
CA VAL A 21 6.87 -5.95 -6.01
C VAL A 21 5.74 -6.91 -6.31
N ILE A 22 5.00 -7.28 -5.28
CA ILE A 22 3.81 -8.15 -5.33
C ILE A 22 2.60 -7.33 -4.89
N ASP A 23 1.65 -7.12 -5.78
CA ASP A 23 0.36 -6.46 -5.52
C ASP A 23 -0.73 -7.54 -5.43
N VAL A 24 -1.13 -7.89 -4.20
CA VAL A 24 -2.13 -8.92 -3.93
C VAL A 24 -3.52 -8.31 -3.97
N GLY A 25 -4.26 -8.58 -5.02
CA GLY A 25 -5.65 -8.17 -5.16
C GLY A 25 -6.63 -9.34 -5.04
N GLY A 26 -7.90 -9.05 -4.81
CA GLY A 26 -8.96 -10.07 -4.71
C GLY A 26 -9.29 -10.79 -6.03
N THR A 27 -8.79 -10.31 -7.17
CA THR A 27 -9.03 -10.91 -8.50
C THR A 27 -7.74 -11.39 -9.17
N ASN A 28 -6.65 -10.71 -8.95
CA ASN A 28 -5.34 -11.05 -9.48
C ASN A 28 -4.25 -10.69 -8.48
N VAL A 29 -3.22 -11.52 -8.42
CA VAL A 29 -1.90 -11.15 -7.91
C VAL A 29 -1.08 -10.64 -9.09
N LYS A 30 -0.48 -9.47 -8.96
CA LYS A 30 0.38 -8.86 -9.99
C LYS A 30 1.78 -8.71 -9.45
N ILE A 31 2.76 -8.91 -10.32
CA ILE A 31 4.17 -8.76 -9.96
C ILE A 31 4.93 -7.91 -10.95
N LEU A 32 5.92 -7.17 -10.46
CA LEU A 32 6.88 -6.44 -11.28
C LEU A 32 8.23 -6.40 -10.57
N VAL A 33 9.32 -6.59 -11.31
CA VAL A 33 10.68 -6.50 -10.76
C VAL A 33 11.40 -5.28 -11.30
N THR A 34 12.32 -4.74 -10.52
CA THR A 34 13.20 -3.62 -10.92
C THR A 34 13.78 -3.83 -12.31
N GLY A 35 13.65 -2.83 -13.17
CA GLY A 35 14.15 -2.85 -14.55
C GLY A 35 13.20 -3.46 -15.59
N LYS A 36 12.09 -4.07 -15.18
CA LYS A 36 11.03 -4.50 -16.09
C LYS A 36 9.93 -3.42 -16.18
N ARG A 37 9.22 -3.36 -17.32
CA ARG A 37 8.15 -2.39 -17.58
C ARG A 37 6.76 -3.01 -17.64
N VAL A 38 6.69 -4.30 -17.92
CA VAL A 38 5.43 -5.02 -18.10
C VAL A 38 5.21 -5.93 -16.90
N PRO A 39 4.15 -5.71 -16.10
CA PRO A 39 3.82 -6.58 -14.99
C PRO A 39 3.32 -7.94 -15.49
N ARG A 40 3.58 -8.99 -14.71
CA ARG A 40 2.95 -10.30 -14.85
C ARG A 40 1.81 -10.43 -13.85
N LYS A 41 0.86 -11.28 -14.13
CA LYS A 41 -0.28 -11.52 -13.24
C LYS A 41 -0.71 -12.98 -13.26
N VAL A 42 -1.28 -13.40 -12.13
CA VAL A 42 -1.96 -14.69 -11.98
C VAL A 42 -3.34 -14.45 -11.32
N PRO A 43 -4.39 -15.18 -11.70
CA PRO A 43 -5.68 -15.08 -11.03
C PRO A 43 -5.54 -15.38 -9.53
N SER A 44 -6.26 -14.63 -8.71
CA SER A 44 -6.48 -14.88 -7.29
C SER A 44 -7.97 -15.19 -7.04
N GLY A 45 -8.47 -15.01 -5.83
CA GLY A 45 -9.85 -15.22 -5.46
C GLY A 45 -9.98 -15.97 -4.14
N SER A 46 -11.20 -16.36 -3.79
CA SER A 46 -11.52 -16.94 -2.48
C SER A 46 -10.77 -18.22 -2.10
N GLY A 47 -10.15 -18.90 -3.05
CA GLY A 47 -9.31 -20.06 -2.80
C GLY A 47 -7.80 -19.77 -2.62
N MET A 48 -7.36 -18.52 -2.82
CA MET A 48 -5.94 -18.16 -2.73
C MET A 48 -5.49 -18.07 -1.27
N THR A 49 -4.63 -18.99 -0.85
CA THR A 49 -3.92 -18.94 0.44
C THR A 49 -2.59 -18.21 0.33
N ALA A 50 -1.96 -17.86 1.45
CA ALA A 50 -0.62 -17.26 1.45
C ALA A 50 0.42 -18.17 0.78
N SER A 51 0.42 -19.46 1.10
CA SER A 51 1.35 -20.44 0.49
C SER A 51 1.10 -20.61 -1.01
N GLY A 52 -0.19 -20.64 -1.43
CA GLY A 52 -0.56 -20.72 -2.85
C GLY A 52 -0.11 -19.48 -3.62
N MET A 53 -0.23 -18.29 -3.02
CA MET A 53 0.29 -17.04 -3.60
C MET A 53 1.81 -17.09 -3.76
N VAL A 54 2.55 -17.55 -2.74
CA VAL A 54 4.01 -17.68 -2.82
C VAL A 54 4.42 -18.60 -3.96
N ALA A 55 3.83 -19.81 -4.05
CA ALA A 55 4.13 -20.76 -5.13
C ALA A 55 3.84 -20.17 -6.52
N ALA A 56 2.67 -19.52 -6.69
CA ALA A 56 2.30 -18.88 -7.94
C ALA A 56 3.26 -17.74 -8.33
N VAL A 57 3.68 -16.92 -7.39
CA VAL A 57 4.64 -15.83 -7.62
C VAL A 57 6.01 -16.37 -7.98
N GLN A 58 6.52 -17.39 -7.28
CA GLN A 58 7.80 -18.04 -7.58
C GLN A 58 7.81 -18.61 -9.00
N GLN A 59 6.74 -19.29 -9.40
CA GLN A 59 6.59 -19.79 -10.77
C GLN A 59 6.54 -18.64 -11.78
N LEU A 60 5.78 -17.59 -11.50
CA LEU A 60 5.59 -16.45 -12.40
C LEU A 60 6.88 -15.61 -12.55
N ALA A 61 7.74 -15.60 -11.55
CA ALA A 61 9.02 -14.89 -11.51
C ALA A 61 10.24 -15.79 -11.75
N ALA A 62 10.08 -17.04 -12.20
CA ALA A 62 11.15 -18.03 -12.29
C ALA A 62 12.38 -17.59 -13.13
N ASP A 63 12.17 -16.74 -14.14
CA ASP A 63 13.22 -16.15 -14.98
C ASP A 63 13.67 -14.73 -14.52
N TRP A 64 13.19 -14.26 -13.36
CA TRP A 64 13.57 -12.97 -12.79
C TRP A 64 14.51 -13.15 -11.58
N SER A 65 15.49 -12.26 -11.47
CA SER A 65 16.34 -12.17 -10.27
C SER A 65 15.94 -10.97 -9.43
N TYR A 66 15.83 -11.17 -8.12
CA TYR A 66 15.53 -10.14 -7.13
C TYR A 66 16.24 -10.44 -5.82
N ASP A 67 16.50 -9.42 -5.04
CA ASP A 67 17.21 -9.51 -3.76
C ASP A 67 16.25 -9.40 -2.58
N VAL A 68 15.13 -8.66 -2.77
CA VAL A 68 14.14 -8.33 -1.74
C VAL A 68 12.74 -8.23 -2.33
N ILE A 69 11.71 -8.29 -1.48
CA ILE A 69 10.29 -8.24 -1.88
C ILE A 69 9.54 -7.14 -1.13
N SER A 70 8.68 -6.42 -1.88
CA SER A 70 7.59 -5.61 -1.34
C SER A 70 6.27 -6.30 -1.61
N LEU A 71 5.48 -6.58 -0.57
CA LEU A 71 4.20 -7.25 -0.68
C LEU A 71 3.07 -6.31 -0.25
N GLY A 72 2.24 -5.89 -1.20
CA GLY A 72 0.99 -5.16 -0.96
C GLY A 72 -0.12 -6.13 -0.58
N TYR A 73 -0.58 -6.04 0.65
CA TYR A 73 -1.55 -6.94 1.26
C TYR A 73 -2.95 -6.31 1.30
N PRO A 74 -4.02 -7.02 0.88
CA PRO A 74 -5.37 -6.46 0.83
C PRO A 74 -6.10 -6.56 2.19
N GLY A 75 -5.50 -6.01 3.23
CA GLY A 75 -6.01 -6.02 4.60
C GLY A 75 -5.14 -5.22 5.55
N ALA A 76 -5.49 -5.23 6.83
CA ALA A 76 -4.75 -4.52 7.87
C ALA A 76 -3.36 -5.12 8.09
N VAL A 77 -2.35 -4.26 8.13
CA VAL A 77 -0.94 -4.59 8.40
C VAL A 77 -0.45 -3.72 9.55
N LEU A 78 0.12 -4.33 10.56
CA LEU A 78 0.73 -3.66 11.70
C LEU A 78 2.15 -4.19 11.93
N GLY A 79 3.13 -3.30 12.05
CA GLY A 79 4.52 -3.71 12.23
C GLY A 79 5.07 -4.61 11.11
N GLY A 80 4.58 -4.44 9.88
CA GLY A 80 4.97 -5.26 8.74
C GLY A 80 4.38 -6.67 8.72
N GLN A 81 3.32 -6.93 9.51
CA GLN A 81 2.64 -8.22 9.57
C GLN A 81 1.13 -8.07 9.33
N PRO A 82 0.49 -8.96 8.54
CA PRO A 82 -0.96 -9.05 8.46
C PRO A 82 -1.57 -9.33 9.83
N VAL A 83 -2.56 -8.51 10.26
CA VAL A 83 -3.23 -8.68 11.57
C VAL A 83 -4.69 -9.13 11.44
N ALA A 84 -5.20 -9.23 10.24
CA ALA A 84 -6.53 -9.75 9.93
C ALA A 84 -6.50 -10.51 8.61
N GLU A 85 -7.29 -11.56 8.47
CA GLU A 85 -7.41 -12.31 7.22
C GLU A 85 -8.05 -11.47 6.11
N PRO A 86 -7.67 -11.66 4.84
CA PRO A 86 -8.16 -10.86 3.73
C PRO A 86 -9.61 -11.25 3.38
N LYS A 87 -10.50 -10.27 3.24
CA LYS A 87 -11.93 -10.51 3.03
C LYS A 87 -12.29 -11.28 1.75
N ASN A 88 -11.43 -11.22 0.73
CA ASN A 88 -11.71 -11.74 -0.63
C ASN A 88 -10.77 -12.88 -1.05
N LEU A 89 -9.97 -13.40 -0.12
CA LEU A 89 -9.06 -14.52 -0.32
C LEU A 89 -9.33 -15.58 0.76
N SER A 90 -8.64 -16.72 0.67
CA SER A 90 -8.72 -17.74 1.72
C SER A 90 -7.96 -17.31 2.99
N ALA A 91 -8.19 -17.99 4.09
CA ALA A 91 -7.44 -17.79 5.34
C ALA A 91 -5.98 -18.32 5.26
N GLY A 92 -5.20 -18.05 6.31
CA GLY A 92 -3.81 -18.52 6.45
C GLY A 92 -2.77 -17.48 6.05
N TRP A 93 -3.12 -16.19 6.12
CA TRP A 93 -2.21 -15.07 5.87
C TRP A 93 -1.66 -14.48 7.17
N VAL A 94 -2.45 -14.48 8.24
CA VAL A 94 -2.02 -14.01 9.56
C VAL A 94 -0.99 -14.98 10.13
N GLY A 95 0.16 -14.46 10.56
CA GLY A 95 1.26 -15.27 11.09
C GLY A 95 2.08 -16.02 10.04
N PHE A 96 1.80 -15.85 8.74
CA PHE A 96 2.57 -16.50 7.68
C PHE A 96 3.94 -15.82 7.52
N ASP A 97 5.01 -16.62 7.54
CA ASP A 97 6.39 -16.14 7.38
C ASP A 97 6.75 -16.03 5.89
N PHE A 98 6.47 -14.86 5.30
CA PHE A 98 6.78 -14.59 3.89
C PHE A 98 8.28 -14.58 3.61
N ALA A 99 9.11 -14.10 4.55
CA ALA A 99 10.55 -14.03 4.35
C ALA A 99 11.16 -15.43 4.25
N LYS A 100 10.73 -16.34 5.13
CA LYS A 100 11.14 -17.76 5.09
C LYS A 100 10.64 -18.44 3.81
N ALA A 101 9.39 -18.19 3.41
CA ALA A 101 8.79 -18.84 2.26
C ALA A 101 9.41 -18.41 0.93
N PHE A 102 9.81 -17.13 0.78
CA PHE A 102 10.51 -16.62 -0.40
C PHE A 102 12.03 -16.79 -0.34
N GLY A 103 12.61 -17.04 0.84
CA GLY A 103 14.06 -17.15 1.04
C GLY A 103 14.82 -15.81 0.95
N CYS A 104 14.12 -14.67 1.07
CA CYS A 104 14.72 -13.34 1.02
C CYS A 104 13.94 -12.34 1.91
N PRO A 105 14.49 -11.15 2.21
CA PRO A 105 13.78 -10.14 2.99
C PRO A 105 12.49 -9.69 2.33
N VAL A 106 11.39 -9.63 3.08
CA VAL A 106 10.07 -9.19 2.63
C VAL A 106 9.58 -8.04 3.52
N LYS A 107 9.13 -6.96 2.89
CA LYS A 107 8.37 -5.91 3.55
C LYS A 107 6.90 -6.04 3.15
N VAL A 108 6.03 -6.27 4.14
CA VAL A 108 4.58 -6.32 3.93
C VAL A 108 3.98 -4.98 4.32
N ILE A 109 3.12 -4.47 3.46
CA ILE A 109 2.40 -3.21 3.66
C ILE A 109 0.97 -3.36 3.11
N ASN A 110 0.02 -2.57 3.63
CA ASN A 110 -1.33 -2.52 3.06
C ASN A 110 -1.29 -2.06 1.58
N ASP A 111 -2.14 -2.64 0.73
CA ASP A 111 -2.19 -2.37 -0.72
C ASP A 111 -2.50 -0.90 -1.06
N ALA A 112 -3.41 -0.26 -0.31
CA ALA A 112 -3.70 1.17 -0.49
C ALA A 112 -2.52 2.04 -0.03
N ALA A 113 -1.82 1.66 1.04
CA ALA A 113 -0.62 2.35 1.49
C ALA A 113 0.52 2.23 0.47
N MET A 114 0.68 1.07 -0.17
CA MET A 114 1.66 0.89 -1.24
C MET A 114 1.33 1.76 -2.47
N GLN A 115 0.04 1.85 -2.86
CA GLN A 115 -0.39 2.76 -3.93
C GLN A 115 -0.19 4.24 -3.54
N ALA A 116 -0.43 4.58 -2.28
CA ALA A 116 -0.19 5.92 -1.76
C ALA A 116 1.28 6.34 -1.91
N LEU A 117 2.21 5.47 -1.48
CA LEU A 117 3.64 5.71 -1.63
C LEU A 117 4.04 6.00 -3.08
N GLY A 118 3.53 5.23 -4.03
CA GLY A 118 3.80 5.44 -5.44
C GLY A 118 3.19 6.70 -6.02
N SER A 119 2.11 7.20 -5.41
CA SER A 119 1.39 8.40 -5.83
C SER A 119 1.91 9.69 -5.19
N TYR A 120 2.78 9.59 -4.20
CA TYR A 120 3.22 10.73 -3.40
C TYR A 120 4.22 11.64 -4.15
N GLU A 121 3.98 12.95 -4.08
CA GLU A 121 4.75 14.00 -4.74
C GLU A 121 5.19 15.12 -3.77
N GLY A 122 5.16 14.86 -2.47
CA GLY A 122 5.51 15.84 -1.43
C GLY A 122 4.31 16.40 -0.68
N GLY A 123 4.58 17.12 0.43
CA GLY A 123 3.56 17.74 1.26
C GLY A 123 2.67 16.74 1.99
N ARG A 124 1.41 17.13 2.23
CA ARG A 124 0.42 16.32 2.93
C ARG A 124 -0.61 15.75 1.94
N MET A 125 -0.54 14.46 1.69
CA MET A 125 -1.38 13.74 0.72
C MET A 125 -2.30 12.73 1.39
N LEU A 126 -3.60 12.80 1.11
CA LEU A 126 -4.54 11.70 1.40
C LEU A 126 -4.72 10.83 0.16
N PHE A 127 -4.48 9.53 0.28
CA PHE A 127 -4.84 8.54 -0.72
C PHE A 127 -6.16 7.86 -0.35
N LEU A 128 -7.06 7.74 -1.33
CA LEU A 128 -8.33 7.02 -1.18
C LEU A 128 -8.52 6.03 -2.34
N GLY A 129 -8.54 4.75 -2.02
CA GLY A 129 -8.72 3.66 -2.97
C GLY A 129 -10.18 3.26 -3.13
N LEU A 130 -10.82 3.64 -4.24
CA LEU A 130 -12.21 3.29 -4.56
C LEU A 130 -12.28 1.93 -5.24
N GLY A 131 -12.39 0.88 -4.45
CA GLY A 131 -12.43 -0.51 -4.89
C GLY A 131 -13.71 -1.24 -4.44
N THR A 132 -13.55 -2.47 -3.98
CA THR A 132 -14.61 -3.22 -3.27
C THR A 132 -15.04 -2.44 -2.03
N GLY A 133 -14.07 -1.94 -1.26
CA GLY A 133 -14.24 -1.05 -0.14
C GLY A 133 -13.69 0.35 -0.40
N LEU A 134 -13.21 0.99 0.67
CA LEU A 134 -12.51 2.27 0.68
C LEU A 134 -11.15 2.09 1.36
N GLY A 135 -10.09 1.87 0.59
CA GLY A 135 -8.73 1.91 1.13
C GLY A 135 -8.30 3.35 1.44
N SER A 136 -7.46 3.56 2.43
CA SER A 136 -6.99 4.90 2.79
C SER A 136 -5.58 4.88 3.38
N ALA A 137 -4.81 5.92 3.07
CA ALA A 137 -3.49 6.18 3.65
C ALA A 137 -3.22 7.68 3.63
N LEU A 138 -2.56 8.19 4.65
CA LEU A 138 -2.09 9.58 4.72
C LEU A 138 -0.56 9.58 4.60
N ILE A 139 -0.01 10.50 3.82
CA ILE A 139 1.43 10.78 3.81
C ILE A 139 1.62 12.25 4.13
N THR A 140 2.42 12.54 5.14
CA THR A 140 2.76 13.89 5.56
C THR A 140 4.27 14.00 5.64
N ASP A 141 4.83 14.90 4.82
CA ASP A 141 6.26 15.21 4.79
C ASP A 141 7.16 13.94 4.67
N GLY A 142 6.74 13.00 3.83
CA GLY A 142 7.44 11.74 3.60
C GLY A 142 7.10 10.63 4.60
N VAL A 143 6.31 10.89 5.64
CA VAL A 143 5.90 9.87 6.62
C VAL A 143 4.56 9.26 6.22
N LEU A 144 4.55 7.94 5.99
CA LEU A 144 3.34 7.19 5.69
C LEU A 144 2.61 6.81 6.98
N VAL A 145 1.34 7.19 7.05
CA VAL A 145 0.43 6.84 8.14
C VAL A 145 -0.70 5.98 7.56
N PRO A 146 -0.73 4.67 7.81
CA PRO A 146 -1.85 3.81 7.43
C PRO A 146 -3.14 4.28 8.12
N MET A 147 -4.26 4.29 7.37
CA MET A 147 -5.54 4.79 7.85
C MET A 147 -6.64 3.78 7.54
N GLU A 148 -7.62 3.65 8.46
CA GLU A 148 -8.85 2.86 8.28
C GLU A 148 -10.08 3.76 8.30
N LEU A 149 -10.16 4.71 7.36
CA LEU A 149 -11.26 5.67 7.28
C LEU A 149 -12.57 5.05 6.78
N ALA A 150 -12.50 3.87 6.17
CA ALA A 150 -13.65 3.12 5.63
C ALA A 150 -14.80 2.96 6.63
N HIS A 151 -14.44 2.69 7.89
CA HIS A 151 -15.40 2.33 8.96
C HIS A 151 -15.95 3.54 9.72
N LEU A 152 -15.50 4.76 9.41
CA LEU A 152 -16.09 5.96 9.99
C LEU A 152 -17.58 6.08 9.64
N ARG A 153 -18.40 6.42 10.61
CA ARG A 153 -19.84 6.63 10.42
C ARG A 153 -20.09 7.85 9.52
N TYR A 154 -21.01 7.71 8.58
CA TYR A 154 -21.36 8.76 7.64
C TYR A 154 -22.85 9.12 7.75
N ARG A 155 -23.73 8.39 7.08
CA ARG A 155 -25.16 8.72 7.03
C ARG A 155 -26.01 7.52 7.42
N LYS A 156 -27.16 7.75 8.10
CA LYS A 156 -28.14 6.71 8.45
C LYS A 156 -27.51 5.49 9.12
N GLY A 157 -26.54 5.71 10.03
CA GLY A 157 -25.85 4.64 10.76
C GLY A 157 -24.87 3.79 9.94
N ARG A 158 -24.64 4.11 8.67
CA ARG A 158 -23.72 3.41 7.77
C ARG A 158 -22.39 4.13 7.65
N THR A 159 -21.37 3.41 7.18
CA THR A 159 -20.00 3.89 7.07
C THR A 159 -19.71 4.56 5.73
N TYR A 160 -18.55 5.20 5.61
CA TYR A 160 -18.08 5.72 4.33
C TYR A 160 -18.01 4.63 3.27
N GLU A 161 -17.47 3.44 3.61
CA GLU A 161 -17.39 2.32 2.68
C GLU A 161 -18.76 1.91 2.12
N ASP A 162 -19.80 1.92 2.93
CA ASP A 162 -21.16 1.57 2.50
C ASP A 162 -21.72 2.50 1.42
N TYR A 163 -21.19 3.74 1.36
CA TYR A 163 -21.62 4.74 0.39
C TYR A 163 -20.68 4.86 -0.82
N VAL A 164 -19.35 4.78 -0.62
CA VAL A 164 -18.38 5.04 -1.70
C VAL A 164 -17.69 3.78 -2.24
N GLY A 165 -17.80 2.64 -1.56
CA GLY A 165 -17.38 1.34 -2.08
C GLY A 165 -18.31 0.79 -3.15
N VAL A 166 -17.99 -0.41 -3.68
CA VAL A 166 -18.81 -1.07 -4.73
C VAL A 166 -20.27 -1.29 -4.30
N ARG A 167 -20.53 -1.54 -2.99
CA ARG A 167 -21.89 -1.70 -2.46
C ARG A 167 -22.71 -0.42 -2.63
N GLY A 168 -22.12 0.73 -2.33
CA GLY A 168 -22.74 2.04 -2.53
C GLY A 168 -23.01 2.34 -4.01
N LEU A 169 -22.05 2.04 -4.88
CA LEU A 169 -22.21 2.18 -6.32
C LEU A 169 -23.40 1.37 -6.87
N ARG A 170 -23.54 0.12 -6.43
CA ARG A 170 -24.69 -0.74 -6.82
C ARG A 170 -26.02 -0.25 -6.26
N ARG A 171 -26.04 0.20 -5.00
CA ARG A 171 -27.27 0.62 -4.31
C ARG A 171 -27.82 1.94 -4.82
N TYR A 172 -26.97 2.93 -5.04
CA TYR A 172 -27.39 4.31 -5.34
C TYR A 172 -27.25 4.70 -6.82
N GLY A 173 -26.66 3.85 -7.63
CA GLY A 173 -26.35 4.13 -9.02
C GLY A 173 -25.21 5.16 -9.18
N LYS A 174 -24.61 5.17 -10.37
CA LYS A 174 -23.39 5.93 -10.65
C LYS A 174 -23.53 7.44 -10.35
N LYS A 175 -24.63 8.08 -10.75
CA LYS A 175 -24.83 9.54 -10.58
C LYS A 175 -24.81 9.94 -9.11
N THR A 176 -25.57 9.23 -8.28
CA THR A 176 -25.66 9.49 -6.84
C THR A 176 -24.38 9.09 -6.11
N TRP A 177 -23.78 7.96 -6.49
CA TRP A 177 -22.50 7.51 -5.96
C TRP A 177 -21.38 8.53 -6.19
N CYS A 178 -21.28 9.14 -7.37
CA CYS A 178 -20.30 10.19 -7.65
C CYS A 178 -20.46 11.40 -6.70
N ARG A 179 -21.70 11.75 -6.32
CA ARG A 179 -21.94 12.84 -5.34
C ARG A 179 -21.44 12.44 -3.95
N TYR A 180 -21.71 11.21 -3.51
CA TYR A 180 -21.21 10.72 -2.22
C TYR A 180 -19.68 10.65 -2.20
N VAL A 181 -19.04 10.23 -3.28
CA VAL A 181 -17.57 10.25 -3.38
C VAL A 181 -17.05 11.68 -3.24
N ALA A 182 -17.61 12.64 -3.98
CA ALA A 182 -17.19 14.04 -3.88
C ALA A 182 -17.36 14.61 -2.47
N ASP A 183 -18.47 14.29 -1.81
CA ASP A 183 -18.80 14.72 -0.45
C ASP A 183 -17.80 14.15 0.58
N VAL A 184 -17.56 12.83 0.54
CA VAL A 184 -16.61 12.15 1.43
C VAL A 184 -15.18 12.62 1.21
N VAL A 185 -14.75 12.75 -0.04
CA VAL A 185 -13.41 13.23 -0.40
C VAL A 185 -13.19 14.64 0.15
N THR A 186 -14.17 15.55 -0.03
CA THR A 186 -14.08 16.93 0.46
C THR A 186 -14.03 16.95 1.99
N ALA A 187 -14.92 16.21 2.66
CA ALA A 187 -14.98 16.16 4.11
C ALA A 187 -13.66 15.62 4.72
N LEU A 188 -13.11 14.54 4.15
CA LEU A 188 -11.86 13.97 4.64
C LEU A 188 -10.64 14.86 4.36
N ARG A 189 -10.58 15.48 3.16
CA ARG A 189 -9.53 16.45 2.83
C ARG A 189 -9.51 17.60 3.84
N ASP A 190 -10.66 18.17 4.12
CA ASP A 190 -10.80 19.35 4.98
C ASP A 190 -10.53 18.98 6.46
N ALA A 191 -11.01 17.81 6.92
CA ALA A 191 -10.77 17.33 8.28
C ALA A 191 -9.30 17.00 8.54
N LEU A 192 -8.61 16.40 7.57
CA LEU A 192 -7.20 16.01 7.67
C LEU A 192 -6.25 17.13 7.20
N GLN A 193 -6.79 18.23 6.69
CA GLN A 193 -6.05 19.40 6.20
C GLN A 193 -4.94 19.01 5.21
N THR A 194 -5.29 18.18 4.24
CA THR A 194 -4.33 17.71 3.23
C THR A 194 -4.24 18.68 2.06
N ASP A 195 -3.04 18.82 1.50
CA ASP A 195 -2.78 19.69 0.34
C ASP A 195 -3.50 19.18 -0.89
N TYR A 196 -3.55 17.85 -1.04
CA TYR A 196 -4.26 17.18 -2.14
C TYR A 196 -4.70 15.76 -1.78
N VAL A 197 -5.65 15.26 -2.60
CA VAL A 197 -6.14 13.88 -2.51
C VAL A 197 -5.85 13.14 -3.80
N VAL A 198 -5.39 11.89 -3.69
CA VAL A 198 -5.24 10.98 -4.83
C VAL A 198 -6.32 9.90 -4.75
N LEU A 199 -7.10 9.74 -5.82
CA LEU A 199 -8.11 8.72 -5.94
C LEU A 199 -7.60 7.55 -6.78
N GLY A 200 -7.35 6.41 -6.13
CA GLY A 200 -7.00 5.15 -6.76
C GLY A 200 -8.16 4.15 -6.79
N GLY A 201 -7.82 2.91 -7.15
CA GLY A 201 -8.77 1.81 -7.23
C GLY A 201 -9.60 1.78 -8.52
N GLY A 202 -10.14 0.60 -8.86
CA GLY A 202 -10.80 0.35 -10.13
C GLY A 202 -12.06 1.19 -10.40
N ASN A 203 -12.75 1.64 -9.35
CA ASN A 203 -13.96 2.45 -9.47
C ASN A 203 -13.66 3.95 -9.64
N ALA A 204 -12.48 4.45 -9.33
CA ALA A 204 -12.11 5.86 -9.50
C ALA A 204 -12.33 6.33 -10.95
N LYS A 205 -12.05 5.49 -11.93
CA LYS A 205 -12.26 5.77 -13.38
C LYS A 205 -13.72 6.05 -13.77
N LYS A 206 -14.69 5.75 -12.88
CA LYS A 206 -16.11 6.06 -13.12
C LYS A 206 -16.47 7.51 -12.85
N LEU A 207 -15.62 8.25 -12.13
CA LEU A 207 -15.78 9.68 -11.87
C LEU A 207 -15.42 10.47 -13.14
N LYS A 208 -16.28 11.40 -13.53
CA LYS A 208 -16.05 12.29 -14.68
C LYS A 208 -15.45 13.65 -14.28
N ARG A 209 -15.73 14.08 -13.07
CA ARG A 209 -15.24 15.36 -12.50
C ARG A 209 -14.71 15.10 -11.11
N LEU A 210 -13.63 15.77 -10.76
CA LEU A 210 -13.01 15.70 -9.45
C LEU A 210 -13.21 17.03 -8.70
N PRO A 211 -13.32 16.99 -7.36
CA PRO A 211 -13.23 18.20 -6.55
C PRO A 211 -11.88 18.92 -6.75
N LYS A 212 -11.80 20.16 -6.30
CA LYS A 212 -10.55 20.92 -6.31
C LYS A 212 -9.48 20.23 -5.45
N HIS A 213 -8.23 20.26 -5.89
CA HIS A 213 -7.09 19.58 -5.25
C HIS A 213 -7.23 18.05 -5.17
N VAL A 214 -7.98 17.44 -6.07
CA VAL A 214 -8.12 15.98 -6.19
C VAL A 214 -7.63 15.55 -7.56
N ARG A 215 -6.84 14.49 -7.63
CA ARG A 215 -6.38 13.89 -8.89
C ARG A 215 -6.57 12.37 -8.92
N PHE A 216 -6.53 11.79 -10.08
CA PHE A 216 -6.50 10.34 -10.22
C PHE A 216 -5.09 9.81 -9.96
N GLY A 217 -5.01 8.69 -9.26
CA GLY A 217 -3.83 7.84 -9.22
C GLY A 217 -3.81 6.88 -10.40
N ASP A 218 -2.63 6.31 -10.66
CA ASP A 218 -2.45 5.24 -11.63
C ASP A 218 -2.27 3.89 -10.92
N ASN A 219 -2.78 2.80 -11.52
CA ASN A 219 -2.61 1.46 -10.97
C ASN A 219 -1.16 0.97 -10.97
N THR A 220 -0.29 1.58 -11.79
CA THR A 220 1.15 1.32 -11.79
C THR A 220 1.84 1.88 -10.55
N HIS A 221 1.20 2.80 -9.85
CA HIS A 221 1.72 3.39 -8.61
C HIS A 221 1.89 2.37 -7.48
N ALA A 222 1.15 1.25 -7.48
CA ALA A 222 1.41 0.16 -6.55
C ALA A 222 2.85 -0.37 -6.70
N PHE A 223 3.33 -0.54 -7.94
CA PHE A 223 4.70 -0.98 -8.19
C PHE A 223 5.72 0.08 -7.80
N LEU A 224 5.48 1.34 -8.18
CA LEU A 224 6.37 2.43 -7.80
C LEU A 224 6.48 2.56 -6.28
N GLY A 225 5.37 2.45 -5.56
CA GLY A 225 5.36 2.45 -4.09
C GLY A 225 6.12 1.27 -3.50
N GLY A 226 5.96 0.08 -4.08
CA GLY A 226 6.71 -1.10 -3.68
C GLY A 226 8.23 -0.94 -3.88
N PHE A 227 8.68 -0.31 -4.96
CA PHE A 227 10.10 0.01 -5.16
C PHE A 227 10.60 1.02 -4.13
N ARG A 228 9.85 2.08 -3.87
CA ARG A 228 10.18 3.13 -2.90
C ARG A 228 10.36 2.61 -1.47
N LEU A 229 9.69 1.52 -1.07
CA LEU A 229 9.85 0.91 0.26
C LEU A 229 11.31 0.51 0.59
N TRP A 230 12.17 0.38 -0.39
CA TRP A 230 13.57 0.01 -0.23
C TRP A 230 14.55 1.15 -0.50
N GLU A 231 14.05 2.34 -0.85
CA GLU A 231 14.86 3.56 -0.98
C GLU A 231 15.28 4.09 0.40
N GLU A 232 16.43 4.76 0.49
CA GLU A 232 16.97 5.25 1.77
C GLU A 232 16.08 6.30 2.44
N ALA A 233 15.45 7.16 1.65
CA ALA A 233 14.53 8.18 2.14
C ALA A 233 13.35 7.62 2.96
N TRP A 234 12.98 6.35 2.76
CA TRP A 234 11.89 5.66 3.46
C TRP A 234 12.37 4.66 4.52
N LYS A 235 13.66 4.61 4.81
CA LYS A 235 14.24 3.69 5.82
C LYS A 235 14.07 4.19 7.26
N ASP A 236 13.86 5.49 7.46
CA ASP A 236 13.83 6.12 8.79
C ASP A 236 12.50 5.93 9.55
N GLU A 237 11.49 5.34 8.91
CA GLU A 237 10.16 5.17 9.51
C GLU A 237 10.11 4.17 10.69
N ARG A 238 11.14 3.33 10.87
CA ARG A 238 11.23 2.49 12.07
C ARG A 238 11.46 3.29 13.35
N SER A 239 11.99 4.51 13.25
CA SER A 239 12.16 5.44 14.37
C SER A 239 10.83 6.06 14.80
N ALA A 240 9.93 6.39 13.90
CA ALA A 240 8.62 6.96 14.23
C ALA A 240 7.70 5.94 14.93
N CYS A 241 7.78 4.65 14.57
CA CYS A 241 7.00 3.60 15.22
C CYS A 241 7.51 3.23 16.63
N LEU A 242 8.78 3.52 16.94
CA LEU A 242 9.38 3.31 18.27
C LEU A 242 8.97 4.38 19.31
N VAL A 243 8.61 5.58 18.88
CA VAL A 243 8.14 6.65 19.78
C VAL A 243 6.81 6.29 20.44
N TRP A 244 5.96 5.50 19.80
CA TRP A 244 4.68 5.07 20.38
C TRP A 244 4.81 3.96 21.43
N ARG A 245 5.86 3.12 21.38
CA ARG A 245 6.08 2.06 22.38
C ARG A 245 6.57 2.55 23.74
N ASN A 246 7.24 3.69 23.79
CA ASN A 246 7.83 4.20 25.03
C ASN A 246 6.87 5.08 25.87
N HIS A 247 5.63 5.30 25.44
CA HIS A 247 4.66 6.11 26.18
C HIS A 247 3.53 5.32 26.88
N VAL A 248 3.55 3.98 26.80
CA VAL A 248 2.53 3.13 27.45
C VAL A 248 3.05 2.45 28.73
N GLU A 249 4.32 2.58 29.08
CA GLU A 249 4.89 1.98 30.29
C GLU A 249 5.11 2.96 31.42
N VAL A 250 4.20 3.91 31.69
CA VAL A 250 4.18 4.60 32.98
C VAL A 250 2.72 4.85 33.36
N GLN A 251 2.09 3.88 34.03
CA GLN A 251 1.21 4.04 35.19
C GLN A 251 0.50 2.70 35.45
N SER A 252 1.08 1.90 36.27
CA SER A 252 0.41 0.92 37.12
C SER A 252 0.91 1.14 38.56
#